data_bd3ea0b85ac1d8861b55758594e511fb
#
_entry.id   bd3ea0b85ac1d8861b55758594e511fb
#
_cell.length_a   1.000
_cell.length_b   1.000
_cell.length_c   1.000
_cell.angle_alpha   90.00
_cell.angle_beta   90.00
_cell.angle_gamma   90.00
#
_symmetry.space_group_name_H-M   'P 1'
#
loop_
_entity.id
_entity.type
_entity.pdbx_description
1 polymer ?
#
loop_
_entity_poly.entity_id
_entity_poly.type
_entity_poly.pdbx_seq_one_letter_code
_entity_poly.pdbx_strand_id
1 'polypeptide(L)'
;MLTTFQDENYIEFKLSSEIKMVNKIIKEVRSFLQNYAVEEDGNIILILRELINNAIEHGNKKEKDLIVSVSITHLSDKRFKIVVEDEGDGFDYNSVNYRMSDDPTQIRNRGLCLINSFADEIEFNEYGNMITVYVAASESTQFHVEEIDDWIIVQPSGDITAEESDNFRFVMHDCLEQKKTKFRFDLSHVNDVDSIGLSLFVIFSNMAQKQSSDIALEIVNANQDLANLFQMTRLNRIYEIIE
;
A
#
# COMPACT_ATOMS: atom_id res chain seq x y z
N MET A 1 -20.96 -6.79 7.95
CA MET A 1 -20.81 -7.05 9.39
C MET A 1 -19.36 -6.83 9.75
N LEU A 2 -19.05 -6.33 10.95
CA LEU A 2 -17.66 -6.24 11.46
C LEU A 2 -17.72 -6.55 12.95
N THR A 3 -16.93 -7.51 13.40
CA THR A 3 -16.71 -7.81 14.81
C THR A 3 -15.23 -7.69 15.12
N THR A 4 -14.90 -7.20 16.31
CA THR A 4 -13.51 -7.02 16.76
C THR A 4 -13.37 -7.70 18.13
N PHE A 5 -12.28 -8.44 18.30
CA PHE A 5 -11.79 -8.93 19.58
C PHE A 5 -10.35 -8.46 19.77
N GLN A 6 -10.02 -7.98 20.95
CA GLN A 6 -8.66 -7.52 21.27
C GLN A 6 -8.25 -7.99 22.66
N ASP A 7 -7.01 -8.44 22.78
CA ASP A 7 -6.29 -8.74 24.00
C ASP A 7 -4.95 -7.99 24.02
N GLU A 8 -4.13 -8.18 25.04
CA GLU A 8 -2.85 -7.46 25.21
C GLU A 8 -1.95 -7.52 23.96
N ASN A 9 -1.74 -8.72 23.40
CA ASN A 9 -0.84 -8.94 22.26
C ASN A 9 -1.55 -9.41 20.98
N TYR A 10 -2.87 -9.30 20.92
CA TYR A 10 -3.66 -9.89 19.84
C TYR A 10 -4.87 -9.04 19.50
N ILE A 11 -5.12 -8.87 18.22
CA ILE A 11 -6.36 -8.28 17.71
C ILE A 11 -6.91 -9.12 16.57
N GLU A 12 -8.22 -9.36 16.57
CA GLU A 12 -8.92 -10.13 15.54
C GLU A 12 -10.15 -9.37 15.03
N PHE A 13 -10.37 -9.48 13.73
CA PHE A 13 -11.54 -8.95 13.04
C PHE A 13 -12.21 -10.05 12.23
N LYS A 14 -13.55 -10.04 12.22
CA LYS A 14 -14.35 -10.79 11.23
C LYS A 14 -15.24 -9.82 10.50
N LEU A 15 -15.09 -9.77 9.19
CA LEU A 15 -15.76 -8.80 8.34
C LEU A 15 -16.46 -9.47 7.15
N SER A 16 -17.61 -8.90 6.74
CA SER A 16 -18.23 -9.24 5.46
C SER A 16 -17.34 -8.77 4.30
N SER A 17 -17.39 -9.47 3.18
CA SER A 17 -16.53 -9.22 2.00
C SER A 17 -16.88 -7.91 1.27
N GLU A 18 -16.75 -6.79 1.98
CA GLU A 18 -17.01 -5.44 1.50
C GLU A 18 -15.78 -4.55 1.69
N ILE A 19 -15.20 -4.04 0.59
CA ILE A 19 -13.98 -3.19 0.59
C ILE A 19 -14.08 -1.99 1.54
N LYS A 20 -15.28 -1.39 1.70
CA LYS A 20 -15.48 -0.28 2.65
C LYS A 20 -15.11 -0.60 4.11
N MET A 21 -15.00 -1.90 4.47
CA MET A 21 -14.60 -2.33 5.81
C MET A 21 -13.10 -2.22 6.04
N VAL A 22 -12.29 -2.27 4.99
CA VAL A 22 -10.81 -2.24 5.06
C VAL A 22 -10.32 -1.02 5.83
N ASN A 23 -10.79 0.18 5.48
CA ASN A 23 -10.35 1.41 6.15
C ASN A 23 -10.69 1.46 7.64
N LYS A 24 -11.78 0.80 8.07
CA LYS A 24 -12.13 0.71 9.49
C LYS A 24 -11.13 -0.17 10.24
N ILE A 25 -10.79 -1.32 9.65
CA ILE A 25 -9.79 -2.24 10.23
C ILE A 25 -8.44 -1.55 10.33
N ILE A 26 -7.99 -0.89 9.27
CA ILE A 26 -6.71 -0.16 9.25
C ILE A 26 -6.63 0.85 10.41
N LYS A 27 -7.71 1.58 10.67
CA LYS A 27 -7.76 2.54 11.78
C LYS A 27 -7.58 1.86 13.15
N GLU A 28 -8.26 0.75 13.38
CA GLU A 28 -8.15 -0.02 14.64
C GLU A 28 -6.75 -0.64 14.79
N VAL A 29 -6.20 -1.17 13.69
CA VAL A 29 -4.85 -1.74 13.69
C VAL A 29 -3.79 -0.70 14.00
N ARG A 30 -3.85 0.50 13.43
CA ARG A 30 -2.94 1.59 13.79
C ARG A 30 -2.97 1.91 15.28
N SER A 31 -4.16 1.97 15.87
CA SER A 31 -4.30 2.16 17.31
C SER A 31 -3.68 1.01 18.13
N PHE A 32 -3.80 -0.22 17.63
CA PHE A 32 -3.16 -1.40 18.25
C PHE A 32 -1.64 -1.32 18.15
N LEU A 33 -1.08 -0.98 16.98
CA LEU A 33 0.36 -0.88 16.74
C LEU A 33 1.04 0.21 17.60
N GLN A 34 0.34 1.31 17.89
CA GLN A 34 0.84 2.37 18.76
C GLN A 34 1.18 1.89 20.18
N ASN A 35 0.53 0.83 20.68
CA ASN A 35 0.84 0.24 21.99
C ASN A 35 2.26 -0.34 22.07
N TYR A 36 2.91 -0.58 20.92
CA TYR A 36 4.22 -1.19 20.80
C TYR A 36 5.29 -0.21 20.28
N ALA A 37 5.04 1.08 20.41
CA ALA A 37 5.92 2.14 19.91
C ALA A 37 6.26 1.99 18.41
N VAL A 38 5.31 1.46 17.64
CA VAL A 38 5.35 1.47 16.17
C VAL A 38 4.76 2.80 15.74
N GLU A 39 5.62 3.79 15.54
CA GLU A 39 5.22 5.12 15.06
C GLU A 39 5.02 5.09 13.55
N GLU A 40 5.83 4.27 12.87
CA GLU A 40 5.77 4.06 11.42
C GLU A 40 5.29 2.63 11.14
N ASP A 41 4.10 2.53 10.58
CA ASP A 41 3.40 1.25 10.37
C ASP A 41 3.25 0.88 8.87
N GLY A 42 3.94 1.63 7.98
CA GLY A 42 3.70 1.62 6.54
C GLY A 42 3.68 0.24 5.90
N ASN A 43 4.73 -0.57 6.11
CA ASN A 43 4.80 -1.91 5.55
C ASN A 43 3.73 -2.86 6.11
N ILE A 44 3.43 -2.77 7.42
CA ILE A 44 2.39 -3.59 8.06
C ILE A 44 1.00 -3.25 7.50
N ILE A 45 0.68 -1.97 7.42
CA ILE A 45 -0.61 -1.50 6.89
C ILE A 45 -0.75 -1.84 5.41
N LEU A 46 0.33 -1.72 4.65
CA LEU A 46 0.37 -2.06 3.24
C LEU A 46 0.09 -3.55 3.01
N ILE A 47 0.83 -4.42 3.70
CA ILE A 47 0.61 -5.87 3.68
C ILE A 47 -0.84 -6.19 4.07
N LEU A 48 -1.31 -5.63 5.18
CA LEU A 48 -2.64 -5.91 5.69
C LEU A 48 -3.74 -5.53 4.70
N ARG A 49 -3.63 -4.34 4.09
CA ARG A 49 -4.58 -3.86 3.09
C ARG A 49 -4.64 -4.80 1.89
N GLU A 50 -3.47 -5.19 1.40
CA GLU A 50 -3.36 -6.08 0.26
C GLU A 50 -3.92 -7.48 0.55
N LEU A 51 -3.61 -8.03 1.72
CA LEU A 51 -4.14 -9.33 2.15
C LEU A 51 -5.68 -9.31 2.24
N ILE A 52 -6.25 -8.27 2.86
CA ILE A 52 -7.71 -8.16 3.01
C ILE A 52 -8.38 -7.96 1.65
N ASN A 53 -7.81 -7.13 0.77
CA ASN A 53 -8.34 -6.92 -0.57
C ASN A 53 -8.32 -8.22 -1.37
N ASN A 54 -7.23 -9.00 -1.33
CA ASN A 54 -7.12 -10.29 -1.99
C ASN A 54 -8.16 -11.28 -1.47
N ALA A 55 -8.35 -11.37 -0.16
CA ALA A 55 -9.36 -12.23 0.45
C ALA A 55 -10.78 -11.83 0.01
N ILE A 56 -11.11 -10.53 -0.03
CA ILE A 56 -12.42 -10.05 -0.47
C ILE A 56 -12.63 -10.26 -1.98
N GLU A 57 -11.65 -9.86 -2.81
CA GLU A 57 -11.83 -9.81 -4.26
C GLU A 57 -11.63 -11.15 -4.94
N HIS A 58 -10.60 -11.87 -4.54
CA HIS A 58 -10.18 -13.12 -5.18
C HIS A 58 -10.63 -14.35 -4.42
N GLY A 59 -10.51 -14.36 -3.09
CA GLY A 59 -10.99 -15.43 -2.22
C GLY A 59 -12.51 -15.51 -2.24
N ASN A 60 -13.15 -14.59 -1.59
CA ASN A 60 -14.62 -14.55 -1.45
C ASN A 60 -15.36 -13.96 -2.66
N LYS A 61 -14.65 -13.52 -3.72
CA LYS A 61 -15.25 -13.01 -4.99
C LYS A 61 -16.28 -11.90 -4.76
N LYS A 62 -16.08 -11.09 -3.71
CA LYS A 62 -16.98 -10.00 -3.26
C LYS A 62 -18.37 -10.48 -2.82
N GLU A 63 -18.53 -11.76 -2.49
CA GLU A 63 -19.78 -12.28 -1.94
C GLU A 63 -19.94 -11.81 -0.48
N LYS A 64 -20.93 -10.95 -0.25
CA LYS A 64 -21.09 -10.21 1.03
C LYS A 64 -21.39 -11.09 2.23
N ASP A 65 -21.96 -12.26 1.99
CA ASP A 65 -22.33 -13.21 3.03
C ASP A 65 -21.12 -14.04 3.50
N LEU A 66 -20.05 -14.08 2.71
CA LEU A 66 -18.80 -14.72 3.08
C LEU A 66 -17.95 -13.81 3.97
N ILE A 67 -17.27 -14.42 4.92
CA ILE A 67 -16.50 -13.73 5.95
C ILE A 67 -15.01 -13.77 5.61
N VAL A 68 -14.33 -12.67 5.87
CA VAL A 68 -12.88 -12.62 5.98
C VAL A 68 -12.52 -12.51 7.46
N SER A 69 -11.63 -13.38 7.92
CA SER A 69 -11.04 -13.34 9.27
C SER A 69 -9.63 -12.76 9.17
N VAL A 70 -9.33 -11.78 10.01
CA VAL A 70 -8.04 -11.08 10.05
C VAL A 70 -7.55 -11.08 11.48
N SER A 71 -6.34 -11.53 11.73
CA SER A 71 -5.73 -11.40 13.05
C SER A 71 -4.30 -10.88 12.99
N ILE A 72 -3.93 -10.12 14.01
CA ILE A 72 -2.58 -9.59 14.19
C ILE A 72 -2.14 -9.93 15.59
N THR A 73 -0.95 -10.53 15.69
CA THR A 73 -0.31 -10.88 16.95
C THR A 73 1.02 -10.17 17.06
N HIS A 74 1.24 -9.43 18.12
CA HIS A 74 2.56 -8.94 18.49
C HIS A 74 3.40 -10.10 19.04
N LEU A 75 4.56 -10.35 18.48
CA LEU A 75 5.43 -11.47 18.85
C LEU A 75 6.51 -11.03 19.84
N SER A 76 7.35 -10.10 19.43
CA SER A 76 8.44 -9.54 20.24
C SER A 76 9.02 -8.32 19.54
N ASP A 77 9.55 -7.35 20.28
CA ASP A 77 10.10 -6.11 19.75
C ASP A 77 9.13 -5.42 18.78
N LYS A 78 9.50 -5.20 17.53
CA LYS A 78 8.66 -4.63 16.48
C LYS A 78 8.17 -5.71 15.48
N ARG A 79 8.12 -7.00 15.88
CA ARG A 79 7.71 -8.11 14.99
C ARG A 79 6.26 -8.50 15.22
N PHE A 80 5.55 -8.70 14.12
CA PHE A 80 4.13 -9.04 14.09
C PHE A 80 3.87 -10.26 13.21
N LYS A 81 2.86 -11.03 13.60
CA LYS A 81 2.26 -12.08 12.78
C LYS A 81 0.89 -11.61 12.32
N ILE A 82 0.65 -11.60 11.02
CA ILE A 82 -0.63 -11.28 10.41
C ILE A 82 -1.20 -12.55 9.80
N VAL A 83 -2.45 -12.86 10.08
CA VAL A 83 -3.16 -13.98 9.46
C VAL A 83 -4.43 -13.45 8.83
N VAL A 84 -4.64 -13.80 7.56
CA VAL A 84 -5.88 -13.49 6.85
C VAL A 84 -6.42 -14.78 6.25
N GLU A 85 -7.69 -15.07 6.50
CA GLU A 85 -8.40 -16.26 6.02
C GLU A 85 -9.71 -15.83 5.37
N ASP A 86 -10.02 -16.39 4.21
CA ASP A 86 -11.30 -16.25 3.52
C ASP A 86 -12.06 -17.57 3.47
N GLU A 87 -13.35 -17.51 3.13
CA GLU A 87 -14.23 -18.67 2.98
C GLU A 87 -14.34 -19.16 1.51
N GLY A 88 -13.42 -18.70 0.64
CA GLY A 88 -13.39 -19.11 -0.75
C GLY A 88 -12.73 -20.50 -0.98
N ASP A 89 -12.64 -20.86 -2.24
CA ASP A 89 -12.12 -22.17 -2.66
C ASP A 89 -10.59 -22.31 -2.52
N GLY A 90 -9.90 -21.19 -2.18
CA GLY A 90 -8.44 -21.10 -2.16
C GLY A 90 -7.82 -21.08 -3.56
N PHE A 91 -6.48 -21.19 -3.63
CA PHE A 91 -5.74 -21.21 -4.88
C PHE A 91 -4.43 -22.01 -4.77
N ASP A 92 -3.87 -22.40 -5.92
CA ASP A 92 -2.56 -23.05 -5.98
C ASP A 92 -1.44 -22.01 -5.83
N TYR A 93 -1.02 -21.75 -4.60
CA TYR A 93 0.05 -20.80 -4.26
C TYR A 93 1.44 -21.25 -4.74
N ASN A 94 1.64 -22.56 -5.03
CA ASN A 94 2.92 -23.07 -5.57
C ASN A 94 3.14 -22.63 -7.02
N SER A 95 2.07 -22.31 -7.75
CA SER A 95 2.13 -21.83 -9.14
C SER A 95 2.41 -20.32 -9.25
N VAL A 96 2.44 -19.58 -8.13
CA VAL A 96 2.59 -18.13 -8.13
C VAL A 96 4.05 -17.72 -8.32
N ASN A 97 4.28 -16.84 -9.27
CA ASN A 97 5.58 -16.20 -9.42
C ASN A 97 5.62 -14.92 -8.54
N TYR A 98 6.45 -14.95 -7.50
CA TYR A 98 6.64 -13.83 -6.55
C TYR A 98 7.61 -12.75 -7.05
N ARG A 99 8.11 -12.86 -8.29
CA ARG A 99 8.96 -11.81 -8.86
C ARG A 99 8.10 -10.76 -9.54
N MET A 100 8.38 -9.49 -9.23
CA MET A 100 7.77 -8.39 -9.97
C MET A 100 8.10 -8.51 -11.45
N SER A 101 7.09 -8.31 -12.29
CA SER A 101 7.29 -8.18 -13.73
C SER A 101 7.91 -6.82 -14.02
N ASP A 102 8.91 -6.78 -14.89
CA ASP A 102 9.48 -5.53 -15.43
C ASP A 102 8.46 -4.74 -16.26
N ASP A 103 7.35 -5.39 -16.65
CA ASP A 103 6.26 -4.75 -17.37
C ASP A 103 5.28 -4.09 -16.39
N PRO A 104 5.25 -2.73 -16.31
CA PRO A 104 4.38 -1.99 -15.41
C PRO A 104 2.89 -2.15 -15.73
N THR A 105 2.53 -2.76 -16.87
CA THR A 105 1.15 -3.00 -17.26
C THR A 105 0.60 -4.36 -16.81
N GLN A 106 1.47 -5.26 -16.33
CA GLN A 106 1.05 -6.55 -15.77
C GLN A 106 0.54 -6.37 -14.35
N ILE A 107 -0.78 -6.48 -14.20
CA ILE A 107 -1.50 -6.29 -12.91
C ILE A 107 -1.53 -7.58 -12.08
N ARG A 108 -1.38 -8.76 -12.70
CA ARG A 108 -1.47 -10.04 -12.00
C ARG A 108 -0.32 -10.27 -11.02
N ASN A 109 -0.66 -10.68 -9.81
CA ASN A 109 0.25 -11.08 -8.71
C ASN A 109 1.06 -9.95 -8.06
N ARG A 110 0.79 -8.66 -8.36
CA ARG A 110 1.52 -7.53 -7.74
C ARG A 110 1.41 -7.52 -6.23
N GLY A 111 0.22 -7.79 -5.70
CA GLY A 111 -0.02 -7.80 -4.27
C GLY A 111 0.83 -8.84 -3.54
N LEU A 112 0.90 -10.06 -4.05
CA LEU A 112 1.76 -11.09 -3.45
C LEU A 112 3.25 -10.79 -3.61
N CYS A 113 3.67 -10.17 -4.73
CA CYS A 113 5.04 -9.72 -4.90
C CYS A 113 5.40 -8.65 -3.86
N LEU A 114 4.50 -7.70 -3.63
CA LEU A 114 4.66 -6.65 -2.64
C LEU A 114 4.74 -7.22 -1.22
N ILE A 115 3.82 -8.11 -0.85
CA ILE A 115 3.87 -8.78 0.45
C ILE A 115 5.21 -9.48 0.63
N ASN A 116 5.70 -10.18 -0.41
CA ASN A 116 6.99 -10.88 -0.38
C ASN A 116 8.20 -9.93 -0.25
N SER A 117 8.09 -8.66 -0.69
CA SER A 117 9.17 -7.68 -0.56
C SER A 117 9.33 -7.16 0.86
N PHE A 118 8.26 -7.15 1.65
CA PHE A 118 8.26 -6.60 3.02
C PHE A 118 8.16 -7.65 4.11
N ALA A 119 7.73 -8.87 3.78
CA ALA A 119 7.57 -9.95 4.75
C ALA A 119 8.92 -10.63 5.05
N ASP A 120 9.13 -10.97 6.32
CA ASP A 120 10.23 -11.86 6.72
C ASP A 120 9.95 -13.31 6.28
N GLU A 121 8.67 -13.73 6.39
CA GLU A 121 8.22 -15.08 6.08
C GLU A 121 6.73 -15.09 5.68
N ILE A 122 6.37 -15.94 4.73
CA ILE A 122 4.99 -16.14 4.25
C ILE A 122 4.68 -17.63 4.26
N GLU A 123 3.55 -17.98 4.86
CA GLU A 123 3.04 -19.34 4.90
C GLU A 123 1.59 -19.37 4.37
N PHE A 124 1.22 -20.45 3.69
CA PHE A 124 -0.16 -20.74 3.28
C PHE A 124 -0.64 -22.02 3.92
N ASN A 125 -1.94 -22.13 4.18
CA ASN A 125 -2.53 -23.41 4.51
C ASN A 125 -2.62 -24.31 3.28
N GLU A 126 -2.98 -25.56 3.47
CA GLU A 126 -3.05 -26.57 2.39
C GLU A 126 -4.03 -26.18 1.26
N TYR A 127 -5.08 -25.44 1.58
CA TYR A 127 -6.11 -25.03 0.62
C TYR A 127 -5.80 -23.71 -0.09
N GLY A 128 -4.87 -22.90 0.44
CA GLY A 128 -4.53 -21.58 -0.10
C GLY A 128 -5.59 -20.50 0.13
N ASN A 129 -6.48 -20.68 1.11
CA ASN A 129 -7.45 -19.68 1.53
C ASN A 129 -7.09 -19.00 2.87
N MET A 130 -5.95 -19.36 3.45
CA MET A 130 -5.37 -18.70 4.63
C MET A 130 -3.90 -18.40 4.35
N ILE A 131 -3.51 -17.16 4.58
CA ILE A 131 -2.13 -16.69 4.50
C ILE A 131 -1.68 -16.18 5.87
N THR A 132 -0.49 -16.57 6.27
CA THR A 132 0.23 -16.07 7.43
C THR A 132 1.46 -15.32 6.98
N VAL A 133 1.64 -14.10 7.47
CA VAL A 133 2.78 -13.25 7.17
C VAL A 133 3.45 -12.85 8.48
N TYR A 134 4.76 -13.04 8.55
CA TYR A 134 5.61 -12.52 9.61
C TYR A 134 6.32 -11.29 9.08
N VAL A 135 6.27 -10.20 9.84
CA VAL A 135 6.81 -8.90 9.40
C VAL A 135 7.34 -8.12 10.59
N ALA A 136 8.49 -7.48 10.40
CA ALA A 136 8.98 -6.44 11.31
C ALA A 136 8.47 -5.07 10.85
N ALA A 137 8.01 -4.22 11.78
CA ALA A 137 7.76 -2.83 11.48
C ALA A 137 9.09 -2.16 11.08
N SER A 138 9.14 -1.59 9.90
CA SER A 138 10.33 -0.92 9.37
C SER A 138 10.20 0.59 9.48
N GLU A 139 11.35 1.26 9.57
CA GLU A 139 11.46 2.72 9.46
C GLU A 139 11.52 3.17 7.99
N SER A 140 10.85 2.46 7.09
CA SER A 140 10.80 2.83 5.66
C SER A 140 9.99 4.11 5.45
N THR A 141 10.31 4.86 4.40
CA THR A 141 9.53 6.03 3.99
C THR A 141 8.08 5.64 3.80
N GLN A 142 7.20 6.29 4.55
CA GLN A 142 5.76 6.12 4.44
C GLN A 142 5.19 7.10 3.43
N PHE A 143 4.09 6.69 2.84
CA PHE A 143 3.32 7.55 1.96
C PHE A 143 1.93 7.74 2.58
N HIS A 144 1.75 8.86 3.27
CA HIS A 144 0.43 9.24 3.75
C HIS A 144 -0.44 9.64 2.57
N VAL A 145 -1.62 9.03 2.44
CA VAL A 145 -2.56 9.32 1.36
C VAL A 145 -3.87 9.79 1.95
N GLU A 146 -4.31 10.96 1.56
CA GLU A 146 -5.59 11.54 1.97
C GLU A 146 -6.33 12.16 0.78
N GLU A 147 -7.65 12.27 0.90
CA GLU A 147 -8.49 12.96 -0.07
C GLU A 147 -9.00 14.28 0.51
N ILE A 148 -8.65 15.40 -0.12
CA ILE A 148 -9.11 16.74 0.23
C ILE A 148 -9.62 17.44 -1.04
N ASP A 149 -10.86 17.91 -1.05
CA ASP A 149 -11.45 18.70 -2.15
C ASP A 149 -11.23 18.09 -3.56
N ASP A 150 -11.49 16.79 -3.72
CA ASP A 150 -11.26 16.01 -4.95
C ASP A 150 -9.80 15.76 -5.33
N TRP A 151 -8.84 16.23 -4.56
CA TRP A 151 -7.44 15.90 -4.71
C TRP A 151 -7.08 14.66 -3.90
N ILE A 152 -6.35 13.74 -4.52
CA ILE A 152 -5.58 12.73 -3.80
C ILE A 152 -4.23 13.35 -3.48
N ILE A 153 -3.96 13.54 -2.21
CA ILE A 153 -2.69 14.07 -1.71
C ILE A 153 -1.84 12.90 -1.23
N VAL A 154 -0.64 12.80 -1.78
CA VAL A 154 0.36 11.79 -1.40
C VAL A 154 1.52 12.53 -0.75
N GLN A 155 1.76 12.25 0.54
CA GLN A 155 2.82 12.87 1.31
C GLN A 155 3.81 11.79 1.80
N PRO A 156 5.01 11.70 1.19
CA PRO A 156 6.07 10.85 1.68
C PRO A 156 6.64 11.39 3.00
N SER A 157 6.97 10.50 3.95
CA SER A 157 7.58 10.89 5.24
C SER A 157 9.11 11.01 5.16
N GLY A 158 9.72 10.67 4.04
CA GLY A 158 11.17 10.70 3.82
C GLY A 158 11.51 10.65 2.33
N ASP A 159 12.76 10.36 2.03
CA ASP A 159 13.33 10.40 0.68
C ASP A 159 12.73 9.31 -0.23
N ILE A 160 12.66 9.59 -1.53
CA ILE A 160 12.11 8.68 -2.54
C ILE A 160 13.27 8.08 -3.34
N THR A 161 13.76 6.95 -2.85
CA THR A 161 14.91 6.26 -3.41
C THR A 161 14.55 4.89 -4.00
N ALA A 162 15.56 4.22 -4.56
CA ALA A 162 15.40 2.85 -5.06
C ALA A 162 14.84 1.88 -4.02
N GLU A 163 15.21 2.06 -2.75
CA GLU A 163 14.75 1.22 -1.63
C GLU A 163 13.24 1.32 -1.43
N GLU A 164 12.66 2.51 -1.68
CA GLU A 164 11.23 2.79 -1.51
C GLU A 164 10.42 2.60 -2.81
N SER A 165 11.08 2.18 -3.88
CA SER A 165 10.46 2.14 -5.21
C SER A 165 9.21 1.26 -5.26
N ASP A 166 9.22 0.14 -4.58
CA ASP A 166 8.09 -0.81 -4.58
C ASP A 166 6.92 -0.27 -3.76
N ASN A 167 7.20 0.32 -2.60
CA ASN A 167 6.22 0.98 -1.77
C ASN A 167 5.58 2.17 -2.53
N PHE A 168 6.38 3.02 -3.15
CA PHE A 168 5.87 4.15 -3.92
C PHE A 168 5.03 3.71 -5.13
N ARG A 169 5.45 2.67 -5.87
CA ARG A 169 4.66 2.09 -6.96
C ARG A 169 3.29 1.61 -6.51
N PHE A 170 3.25 0.95 -5.36
CA PHE A 170 1.99 0.47 -4.81
C PHE A 170 1.04 1.62 -4.47
N VAL A 171 1.53 2.62 -3.73
CA VAL A 171 0.73 3.79 -3.36
C VAL A 171 0.19 4.50 -4.60
N MET A 172 1.02 4.69 -5.61
CA MET A 172 0.60 5.29 -6.88
C MET A 172 -0.50 4.48 -7.57
N HIS A 173 -0.39 3.15 -7.54
CA HIS A 173 -1.43 2.28 -8.12
C HIS A 173 -2.74 2.39 -7.35
N ASP A 174 -2.69 2.33 -6.01
CA ASP A 174 -3.88 2.49 -5.14
C ASP A 174 -4.57 3.85 -5.39
N CYS A 175 -3.78 4.91 -5.55
CA CYS A 175 -4.31 6.22 -5.91
C CYS A 175 -5.07 6.21 -7.26
N LEU A 176 -4.53 5.53 -8.25
CA LEU A 176 -5.15 5.46 -9.58
C LEU A 176 -6.43 4.61 -9.59
N GLU A 177 -6.52 3.56 -8.76
CA GLU A 177 -7.73 2.74 -8.64
C GLU A 177 -8.94 3.52 -8.11
N GLN A 178 -8.72 4.61 -7.40
CA GLN A 178 -9.77 5.49 -6.89
C GLN A 178 -10.49 6.28 -8.00
N LYS A 179 -10.02 6.18 -9.26
CA LYS A 179 -10.60 6.84 -10.45
C LYS A 179 -10.72 8.36 -10.31
N LYS A 180 -9.86 8.97 -9.51
CA LYS A 180 -9.74 10.42 -9.40
C LYS A 180 -8.88 10.96 -10.52
N THR A 181 -8.95 12.27 -10.75
CA THR A 181 -8.25 12.95 -11.82
C THR A 181 -7.29 14.05 -11.32
N LYS A 182 -7.23 14.25 -10.01
CA LYS A 182 -6.39 15.28 -9.39
C LYS A 182 -5.47 14.66 -8.36
N PHE A 183 -4.17 14.75 -8.59
CA PHE A 183 -3.16 14.15 -7.72
C PHE A 183 -2.11 15.19 -7.36
N ARG A 184 -1.81 15.29 -6.07
CA ARG A 184 -0.81 16.21 -5.51
C ARG A 184 0.19 15.43 -4.69
N PHE A 185 1.46 15.63 -4.96
CA PHE A 185 2.56 15.08 -4.18
C PHE A 185 3.12 16.20 -3.29
N ASP A 186 2.96 16.06 -1.99
CA ASP A 186 3.50 17.01 -1.00
C ASP A 186 4.88 16.51 -0.54
N LEU A 187 5.92 17.21 -0.96
CA LEU A 187 7.31 16.84 -0.69
C LEU A 187 7.92 17.56 0.50
N SER A 188 7.10 18.07 1.42
CA SER A 188 7.57 18.81 2.61
C SER A 188 8.58 18.05 3.47
N HIS A 189 8.54 16.71 3.47
CA HIS A 189 9.44 15.85 4.24
C HIS A 189 10.48 15.11 3.39
N VAL A 190 10.57 15.43 2.10
CA VAL A 190 11.50 14.80 1.15
C VAL A 190 12.70 15.69 0.95
N ASN A 191 13.90 15.16 1.20
CA ASN A 191 15.14 15.87 0.95
C ASN A 191 15.78 15.45 -0.37
N ASP A 192 15.65 14.17 -0.75
CA ASP A 192 16.26 13.61 -1.95
C ASP A 192 15.32 12.69 -2.72
N VAL A 193 15.47 12.70 -4.06
CA VAL A 193 14.78 11.81 -4.99
C VAL A 193 15.81 11.29 -5.99
N ASP A 194 16.10 10.01 -5.96
CA ASP A 194 17.05 9.41 -6.89
C ASP A 194 16.48 9.19 -8.30
N SER A 195 17.29 8.65 -9.20
CA SER A 195 16.90 8.40 -10.60
C SER A 195 15.73 7.41 -10.73
N ILE A 196 15.58 6.48 -9.79
CA ILE A 196 14.48 5.51 -9.76
C ILE A 196 13.22 6.22 -9.28
N GLY A 197 13.29 6.99 -8.21
CA GLY A 197 12.19 7.83 -7.73
C GLY A 197 11.67 8.78 -8.82
N LEU A 198 12.55 9.47 -9.54
CA LEU A 198 12.18 10.30 -10.69
C LEU A 198 11.44 9.52 -11.78
N SER A 199 11.92 8.32 -12.08
CA SER A 199 11.29 7.44 -13.08
C SER A 199 9.87 7.05 -12.67
N LEU A 200 9.62 6.89 -11.37
CA LEU A 200 8.30 6.55 -10.86
C LEU A 200 7.29 7.69 -11.05
N PHE A 201 7.68 8.95 -10.86
CA PHE A 201 6.83 10.09 -11.19
C PHE A 201 6.42 10.09 -12.67
N VAL A 202 7.36 9.80 -13.56
CA VAL A 202 7.07 9.68 -15.02
C VAL A 202 6.13 8.51 -15.30
N ILE A 203 6.34 7.35 -14.67
CA ILE A 203 5.47 6.18 -14.81
C ILE A 203 4.05 6.51 -14.32
N PHE A 204 3.92 7.13 -13.15
CA PHE A 204 2.62 7.53 -12.61
C PHE A 204 1.87 8.46 -13.56
N SER A 205 2.53 9.50 -14.05
CA SER A 205 1.89 10.44 -14.99
C SER A 205 1.38 9.75 -16.26
N ASN A 206 2.16 8.83 -16.80
CA ASN A 206 1.78 8.05 -17.98
C ASN A 206 0.57 7.14 -17.71
N MET A 207 0.51 6.53 -16.53
CA MET A 207 -0.61 5.69 -16.12
C MET A 207 -1.88 6.52 -15.87
N ALA A 208 -1.76 7.65 -15.19
CA ALA A 208 -2.86 8.57 -14.93
C ALA A 208 -3.47 9.10 -16.25
N GLN A 209 -2.64 9.57 -17.18
CA GLN A 209 -3.07 10.07 -18.49
C GLN A 209 -3.74 9.01 -19.38
N LYS A 210 -3.41 7.72 -19.19
CA LYS A 210 -4.12 6.63 -19.88
C LYS A 210 -5.55 6.42 -19.36
N GLN A 211 -5.82 6.79 -18.11
CA GLN A 211 -7.17 6.65 -17.51
C GLN A 211 -8.10 7.81 -17.90
N SER A 212 -7.56 9.02 -17.99
CA SER A 212 -8.34 10.20 -18.35
C SER A 212 -7.45 11.23 -19.05
N SER A 213 -8.04 11.99 -19.98
CA SER A 213 -7.37 13.14 -20.62
C SER A 213 -7.35 14.40 -19.75
N ASP A 214 -8.14 14.40 -18.65
CA ASP A 214 -8.34 15.57 -17.79
C ASP A 214 -7.67 15.34 -16.41
N ILE A 215 -6.37 15.02 -16.44
CA ILE A 215 -5.57 14.76 -15.25
C ILE A 215 -4.82 16.03 -14.84
N ALA A 216 -4.98 16.40 -13.56
CA ALA A 216 -4.17 17.43 -12.91
C ALA A 216 -3.11 16.76 -12.01
N LEU A 217 -1.85 17.12 -12.21
CA LEU A 217 -0.71 16.61 -11.46
C LEU A 217 0.07 17.77 -10.86
N GLU A 218 0.20 17.80 -9.53
CA GLU A 218 0.93 18.82 -8.81
C GLU A 218 2.03 18.22 -7.94
N ILE A 219 3.11 18.97 -7.77
CA ILE A 219 4.12 18.76 -6.75
C ILE A 219 4.19 20.05 -5.93
N VAL A 220 4.02 19.93 -4.61
CA VAL A 220 4.06 21.09 -3.69
C VAL A 220 5.15 20.89 -2.65
N ASN A 221 5.59 22.01 -2.05
CA ASN A 221 6.55 22.04 -0.94
C ASN A 221 7.90 21.35 -1.25
N ALA A 222 8.29 21.26 -2.52
CA ALA A 222 9.60 20.77 -2.88
C ALA A 222 10.67 21.77 -2.45
N ASN A 223 11.76 21.29 -1.81
CA ASN A 223 12.89 22.16 -1.51
C ASN A 223 13.59 22.63 -2.80
N GLN A 224 14.48 23.62 -2.69
CA GLN A 224 15.12 24.25 -3.84
C GLN A 224 15.94 23.25 -4.70
N ASP A 225 16.57 22.26 -4.08
CA ASP A 225 17.38 21.26 -4.79
C ASP A 225 16.49 20.31 -5.60
N LEU A 226 15.36 19.87 -5.02
CA LEU A 226 14.35 19.07 -5.72
C LEU A 226 13.68 19.88 -6.86
N ALA A 227 13.36 21.14 -6.64
CA ALA A 227 12.79 22.00 -7.68
C ALA A 227 13.76 22.13 -8.87
N ASN A 228 15.05 22.34 -8.61
CA ASN A 228 16.10 22.37 -9.63
C ASN A 228 16.22 21.01 -10.34
N LEU A 229 16.20 19.90 -9.61
CA LEU A 229 16.24 18.54 -10.17
C LEU A 229 15.06 18.29 -11.11
N PHE A 230 13.85 18.66 -10.71
CA PHE A 230 12.64 18.53 -11.54
C PHE A 230 12.68 19.40 -12.79
N GLN A 231 13.30 20.58 -12.71
CA GLN A 231 13.51 21.44 -13.86
C GLN A 231 14.54 20.81 -14.85
N MET A 232 15.67 20.31 -14.33
CA MET A 232 16.71 19.66 -15.13
C MET A 232 16.22 18.40 -15.84
N THR A 233 15.40 17.60 -15.17
CA THR A 233 14.79 16.36 -15.69
C THR A 233 13.52 16.60 -16.50
N ARG A 234 13.08 17.86 -16.60
CA ARG A 234 11.85 18.29 -17.28
C ARG A 234 10.56 17.73 -16.69
N LEU A 235 10.59 17.29 -15.44
CA LEU A 235 9.40 16.83 -14.73
C LEU A 235 8.38 17.98 -14.55
N ASN A 236 8.85 19.21 -14.46
CA ASN A 236 8.05 20.45 -14.45
C ASN A 236 7.21 20.68 -15.73
N ARG A 237 7.35 19.85 -16.76
CA ARG A 237 6.46 19.86 -17.93
C ARG A 237 5.27 18.92 -17.78
N ILE A 238 5.35 18.04 -16.80
CA ILE A 238 4.36 16.98 -16.54
C ILE A 238 3.56 17.36 -15.29
N TYR A 239 4.25 17.85 -14.28
CA TYR A 239 3.67 18.28 -13.01
C TYR A 239 3.75 19.80 -12.89
N GLU A 240 2.70 20.42 -12.37
CA GLU A 240 2.75 21.81 -11.91
C GLU A 240 3.52 21.83 -10.59
N ILE A 241 4.66 22.53 -10.57
CA ILE A 241 5.50 22.67 -9.36
C ILE A 241 5.07 23.95 -8.65
N ILE A 242 4.54 23.81 -7.43
CA ILE A 242 4.05 24.91 -6.60
C ILE A 242 5.00 25.05 -5.40
N GLU A 243 5.63 26.22 -5.28
CA GLU A 243 6.53 26.61 -4.18
C GLU A 243 5.78 26.90 -2.88
#